data_f56739a55ed1f6393bd0d34ab35fb9eb
#
_entry.id   f56739a55ed1f6393bd0d34ab35fb9eb
#
_cell.length_a   1.000
_cell.length_b   1.000
_cell.length_c   1.000
_cell.angle_alpha   90.00
_cell.angle_beta   90.00
_cell.angle_gamma   90.00
#
_symmetry.space_group_name_H-M   'P 1'
#
loop_
_entity.id
_entity.type
_entity.pdbx_description
1 polymer ?
#
loop_
_entity_poly.entity_id
_entity_poly.type
_entity_poly.pdbx_seq_one_letter_code
_entity_poly.pdbx_strand_id
1 'polypeptide(L)'
;MNIMNRFTLQTLYKNKLRTFVTIIGIILSTAMFTGVTSIVTSLQQYLINLEINDNGRWEGRINTVSMDEAKAILKDKSIQSGISLDNIGYSILTGGANESKPYVCVESIPANTQKLISIKLTEGRMPANDGELVISSHIQTNGNVTYNVGDTITLNVGTRTVNGTTASQCVEYTKGAEKIENTLNKHYKIVGICERPSLQNFNAPGYSVFTTGDTSA
;
A
#
# COMPACT_ATOMS: atom_id res chain seq x y z
N MET A 1 -3.53 55.67 -32.89
CA MET A 1 -2.61 55.50 -31.75
C MET A 1 -2.82 56.70 -30.84
N ASN A 2 -3.22 56.49 -29.58
CA ASN A 2 -3.63 57.55 -28.65
C ASN A 2 -2.42 58.44 -28.31
N ILE A 3 -2.59 59.74 -28.16
CA ILE A 3 -1.52 60.72 -27.85
C ILE A 3 -0.71 60.27 -26.62
N MET A 4 -1.38 59.70 -25.61
CA MET A 4 -0.76 59.15 -24.40
C MET A 4 0.24 58.01 -24.70
N ASN A 5 -0.09 57.11 -25.60
CA ASN A 5 0.80 56.00 -25.97
C ASN A 5 2.06 56.49 -26.70
N ARG A 6 1.92 57.55 -27.49
CA ARG A 6 3.05 58.16 -28.22
C ARG A 6 4.00 58.89 -27.27
N PHE A 7 3.47 59.56 -26.26
CA PHE A 7 4.25 60.26 -25.25
C PHE A 7 5.01 59.23 -24.35
N THR A 8 4.32 58.17 -23.94
CA THR A 8 4.93 57.09 -23.12
C THR A 8 6.07 56.44 -23.87
N LEU A 9 5.88 56.08 -25.16
CA LEU A 9 6.92 55.50 -25.99
C LEU A 9 8.13 56.41 -26.16
N GLN A 10 7.92 57.69 -26.36
CA GLN A 10 9.01 58.67 -26.48
C GLN A 10 9.79 58.82 -25.16
N THR A 11 9.12 58.77 -24.02
CA THR A 11 9.76 58.88 -22.69
C THR A 11 10.59 57.60 -22.41
N LEU A 12 10.08 56.45 -22.74
CA LEU A 12 10.81 55.19 -22.64
C LEU A 12 12.08 55.15 -23.54
N TYR A 13 11.97 55.70 -24.74
CA TYR A 13 13.09 55.74 -25.69
C TYR A 13 14.17 56.75 -25.27
N LYS A 14 13.81 57.87 -24.61
CA LYS A 14 14.75 58.86 -24.07
C LYS A 14 15.54 58.32 -22.87
N ASN A 15 14.95 57.44 -22.06
CA ASN A 15 15.55 56.89 -20.85
C ASN A 15 15.90 55.37 -21.01
N LYS A 16 16.61 55.02 -22.06
CA LYS A 16 16.91 53.63 -22.46
C LYS A 16 17.46 52.79 -21.32
N LEU A 17 18.46 53.27 -20.58
CA LEU A 17 19.10 52.54 -19.50
C LEU A 17 18.13 52.19 -18.37
N ARG A 18 17.33 53.18 -17.93
CA ARG A 18 16.31 53.00 -16.88
C ARG A 18 15.23 52.02 -17.29
N THR A 19 14.75 52.13 -18.53
CA THR A 19 13.76 51.20 -19.11
C THR A 19 14.31 49.77 -19.18
N PHE A 20 15.56 49.61 -19.62
CA PHE A 20 16.22 48.33 -19.72
C PHE A 20 16.38 47.62 -18.35
N VAL A 21 16.83 48.36 -17.32
CA VAL A 21 16.97 47.83 -15.96
C VAL A 21 15.61 47.45 -15.38
N THR A 22 14.57 48.22 -15.63
CA THR A 22 13.20 47.88 -15.17
C THR A 22 12.67 46.61 -15.84
N ILE A 23 12.87 46.48 -17.15
CA ILE A 23 12.45 45.26 -17.90
C ILE A 23 13.19 44.03 -17.37
N ILE A 24 14.51 44.12 -17.18
CA ILE A 24 15.29 43.01 -16.62
C ILE A 24 14.77 42.67 -15.20
N GLY A 25 14.50 43.66 -14.37
CA GLY A 25 13.95 43.46 -13.03
C GLY A 25 12.63 42.67 -13.04
N ILE A 26 11.72 43.05 -13.95
CA ILE A 26 10.43 42.34 -14.12
C ILE A 26 10.65 40.93 -14.63
N ILE A 27 11.52 40.75 -15.64
CA ILE A 27 11.83 39.39 -16.18
C ILE A 27 12.41 38.51 -15.09
N LEU A 28 13.39 38.97 -14.32
CA LEU A 28 14.00 38.22 -13.24
C LEU A 28 13.00 37.86 -12.13
N SER A 29 12.16 38.81 -11.74
CA SER A 29 11.12 38.59 -10.72
C SER A 29 10.10 37.55 -11.17
N THR A 30 9.62 37.63 -12.41
CA THR A 30 8.67 36.66 -12.96
C THR A 30 9.30 35.28 -13.15
N ALA A 31 10.54 35.24 -13.64
CA ALA A 31 11.27 33.97 -13.79
C ALA A 31 11.53 33.29 -12.44
N MET A 32 11.89 34.06 -11.41
CA MET A 32 12.07 33.53 -10.06
C MET A 32 10.77 33.00 -9.47
N PHE A 33 9.67 33.75 -9.61
CA PHE A 33 8.36 33.31 -9.12
C PHE A 33 7.87 32.03 -9.80
N THR A 34 7.94 31.99 -11.15
CA THR A 34 7.55 30.79 -11.90
C THR A 34 8.47 29.61 -11.62
N GLY A 35 9.77 29.83 -11.44
CA GLY A 35 10.72 28.79 -11.08
C GLY A 35 10.39 28.15 -9.72
N VAL A 36 10.16 28.98 -8.70
CA VAL A 36 9.82 28.49 -7.35
C VAL A 36 8.50 27.72 -7.35
N THR A 37 7.45 28.28 -7.98
CA THR A 37 6.15 27.60 -8.05
C THR A 37 6.24 26.27 -8.81
N SER A 38 7.00 26.19 -9.89
CA SER A 38 7.22 24.97 -10.66
C SER A 38 7.95 23.90 -9.84
N ILE A 39 8.96 24.28 -9.06
CA ILE A 39 9.68 23.34 -8.17
C ILE A 39 8.73 22.79 -7.09
N VAL A 40 7.94 23.64 -6.45
CA VAL A 40 7.00 23.23 -5.41
C VAL A 40 5.96 22.24 -5.94
N THR A 41 5.35 22.55 -7.08
CA THR A 41 4.34 21.66 -7.69
C THR A 41 4.96 20.32 -8.14
N SER A 42 6.16 20.34 -8.70
CA SER A 42 6.88 19.13 -9.10
C SER A 42 7.22 18.27 -7.90
N LEU A 43 7.67 18.86 -6.78
CA LEU A 43 7.99 18.15 -5.56
C LEU A 43 6.73 17.53 -4.93
N GLN A 44 5.62 18.26 -4.88
CA GLN A 44 4.35 17.73 -4.39
C GLN A 44 3.90 16.51 -5.22
N GLN A 45 3.94 16.61 -6.54
CA GLN A 45 3.58 15.50 -7.41
C GLN A 45 4.51 14.30 -7.24
N TYR A 46 5.80 14.54 -7.07
CA TYR A 46 6.78 13.50 -6.80
C TYR A 46 6.47 12.75 -5.50
N LEU A 47 6.19 13.48 -4.40
CA LEU A 47 5.85 12.88 -3.11
C LEU A 47 4.54 12.07 -3.17
N ILE A 48 3.52 12.58 -3.85
CA ILE A 48 2.26 11.85 -4.06
C ILE A 48 2.51 10.56 -4.85
N ASN A 49 3.31 10.62 -5.91
CA ASN A 49 3.63 9.44 -6.71
C ASN A 49 4.46 8.41 -5.93
N LEU A 50 5.37 8.84 -5.06
CA LEU A 50 6.09 7.94 -4.15
C LEU A 50 5.12 7.22 -3.22
N GLU A 51 4.22 7.95 -2.57
CA GLU A 51 3.23 7.39 -1.65
C GLU A 51 2.32 6.38 -2.36
N ILE A 52 1.82 6.72 -3.55
CA ILE A 52 1.01 5.82 -4.37
C ILE A 52 1.79 4.56 -4.77
N ASN A 53 3.07 4.71 -5.11
CA ASN A 53 3.91 3.57 -5.50
C ASN A 53 4.19 2.64 -4.32
N ASP A 54 4.37 3.18 -3.11
CA ASP A 54 4.71 2.41 -1.93
C ASP A 54 3.48 1.79 -1.25
N ASN A 55 2.41 2.54 -1.12
CA ASN A 55 1.22 2.14 -0.38
C ASN A 55 0.03 1.77 -1.26
N GLY A 56 -0.02 2.24 -2.51
CA GLY A 56 -1.17 2.08 -3.40
C GLY A 56 -2.06 3.32 -3.43
N ARG A 57 -3.13 3.25 -4.22
CA ARG A 57 -4.10 4.34 -4.43
C ARG A 57 -5.32 4.18 -3.53
N TRP A 58 -5.15 4.22 -2.24
CA TRP A 58 -6.27 4.19 -1.30
C TRP A 58 -6.21 5.39 -0.34
N GLU A 59 -7.36 5.88 0.07
CA GLU A 59 -7.49 7.06 0.93
C GLU A 59 -7.85 6.71 2.37
N GLY A 60 -8.42 5.53 2.60
CA GLY A 60 -8.81 5.06 3.92
C GLY A 60 -8.89 3.55 4.01
N ARG A 61 -8.66 3.02 5.23
CA ARG A 61 -8.77 1.61 5.56
C ARG A 61 -9.62 1.44 6.81
N ILE A 62 -10.59 0.55 6.73
CA ILE A 62 -11.40 0.14 7.88
C ILE A 62 -11.01 -1.29 8.22
N ASN A 63 -10.59 -1.51 9.47
CA ASN A 63 -10.16 -2.82 9.93
C ASN A 63 -11.26 -3.49 10.74
N THR A 64 -11.26 -4.83 10.73
CA THR A 64 -12.08 -5.66 11.63
C THR A 64 -13.59 -5.40 11.47
N VAL A 65 -14.04 -5.40 10.21
CA VAL A 65 -15.46 -5.36 9.85
C VAL A 65 -15.96 -6.75 9.49
N SER A 66 -17.22 -7.04 9.76
CA SER A 66 -17.87 -8.24 9.26
C SER A 66 -18.09 -8.15 7.74
N MET A 67 -18.30 -9.29 7.08
CA MET A 67 -18.56 -9.33 5.63
C MET A 67 -19.79 -8.51 5.24
N ASP A 68 -20.84 -8.52 6.07
CA ASP A 68 -22.09 -7.77 5.80
C ASP A 68 -21.87 -6.25 5.93
N GLU A 69 -21.12 -5.83 6.95
CA GLU A 69 -20.70 -4.43 7.11
C GLU A 69 -19.82 -3.98 5.95
N ALA A 70 -18.85 -4.78 5.52
CA ALA A 70 -18.01 -4.48 4.37
C ALA A 70 -18.84 -4.30 3.10
N LYS A 71 -19.80 -5.21 2.84
CA LYS A 71 -20.74 -5.10 1.71
C LYS A 71 -21.61 -3.84 1.79
N ALA A 72 -22.05 -3.45 2.99
CA ALA A 72 -22.84 -2.23 3.21
C ALA A 72 -21.99 -0.97 2.94
N ILE A 73 -20.78 -0.93 3.46
CA ILE A 73 -19.82 0.17 3.25
C ILE A 73 -19.53 0.33 1.76
N LEU A 74 -19.21 -0.75 1.05
CA LEU A 74 -18.88 -0.70 -0.38
C LEU A 74 -20.05 -0.26 -1.27
N LYS A 75 -21.30 -0.32 -0.77
CA LYS A 75 -22.50 0.18 -1.49
C LYS A 75 -22.79 1.66 -1.21
N ASP A 76 -22.10 2.29 -0.28
CA ASP A 76 -22.32 3.71 0.03
C ASP A 76 -21.93 4.59 -1.17
N LYS A 77 -22.79 5.55 -1.52
CA LYS A 77 -22.60 6.45 -2.64
C LYS A 77 -21.42 7.40 -2.52
N SER A 78 -20.92 7.60 -1.30
CA SER A 78 -19.74 8.42 -1.04
C SER A 78 -18.44 7.68 -1.37
N ILE A 79 -18.49 6.35 -1.52
CA ILE A 79 -17.32 5.51 -1.84
C ILE A 79 -17.24 5.33 -3.35
N GLN A 80 -16.21 5.88 -3.96
CA GLN A 80 -15.99 5.79 -5.39
C GLN A 80 -15.55 4.38 -5.83
N SER A 81 -14.70 3.75 -5.04
CA SER A 81 -14.21 2.37 -5.24
C SER A 81 -13.66 1.84 -3.93
N GLY A 82 -13.79 0.54 -3.70
CA GLY A 82 -13.25 -0.12 -2.53
C GLY A 82 -13.00 -1.60 -2.80
N ILE A 83 -12.19 -2.21 -1.96
CA ILE A 83 -11.92 -3.64 -1.97
C ILE A 83 -12.01 -4.19 -0.54
N SER A 84 -12.42 -5.43 -0.40
CA SER A 84 -12.30 -6.19 0.83
C SER A 84 -11.08 -7.09 0.75
N LEU A 85 -10.30 -7.12 1.83
CA LEU A 85 -9.24 -8.10 2.04
C LEU A 85 -9.70 -9.03 3.14
N ASP A 86 -9.92 -10.30 2.79
CA ASP A 86 -10.45 -11.25 3.75
C ASP A 86 -9.32 -12.03 4.41
N ASN A 87 -9.36 -12.07 5.73
CA ASN A 87 -8.47 -12.91 6.50
C ASN A 87 -9.02 -14.36 6.51
N ILE A 88 -8.41 -15.23 5.71
CA ILE A 88 -8.76 -16.66 5.63
C ILE A 88 -8.41 -17.36 6.92
N GLY A 89 -7.34 -16.93 7.60
CA GLY A 89 -6.92 -17.50 8.87
C GLY A 89 -5.42 -17.45 9.10
N TYR A 90 -5.01 -18.08 10.19
CA TYR A 90 -3.64 -18.12 10.67
C TYR A 90 -3.13 -19.56 10.71
N SER A 91 -1.85 -19.71 10.45
CA SER A 91 -1.11 -20.96 10.64
C SER A 91 0.18 -20.67 11.41
N ILE A 92 0.64 -21.63 12.21
CA ILE A 92 1.94 -21.51 12.89
C ILE A 92 3.06 -21.55 11.86
N LEU A 93 3.99 -20.61 11.94
CA LEU A 93 5.21 -20.63 11.14
C LEU A 93 6.23 -21.57 11.80
N THR A 94 6.33 -22.79 11.30
CA THR A 94 7.29 -23.77 11.81
C THR A 94 8.72 -23.34 11.53
N GLY A 95 9.56 -23.34 12.56
CA GLY A 95 10.97 -22.93 12.45
C GLY A 95 11.20 -21.43 12.45
N GLY A 96 10.16 -20.62 12.68
CA GLY A 96 10.28 -19.17 12.76
C GLY A 96 11.15 -18.74 13.96
N ALA A 97 12.11 -17.84 13.73
CA ALA A 97 13.03 -17.33 14.76
C ALA A 97 12.42 -16.20 15.59
N ASN A 98 11.40 -15.51 15.11
CA ASN A 98 10.79 -14.38 15.80
C ASN A 98 9.63 -14.84 16.68
N GLU A 99 9.88 -14.92 18.00
CA GLU A 99 8.87 -15.35 18.97
C GLU A 99 7.65 -14.42 19.06
N SER A 100 7.79 -13.15 18.70
CA SER A 100 6.67 -12.18 18.69
C SER A 100 5.84 -12.24 17.41
N LYS A 101 6.27 -13.02 16.42
CA LYS A 101 5.58 -13.16 15.14
C LYS A 101 5.54 -14.65 14.72
N PRO A 102 4.83 -15.49 15.51
CA PRO A 102 4.88 -16.93 15.30
C PRO A 102 3.97 -17.45 14.18
N TYR A 103 3.22 -16.59 13.49
CA TYR A 103 2.20 -17.01 12.55
C TYR A 103 2.47 -16.57 11.11
N VAL A 104 1.86 -17.31 10.19
CA VAL A 104 1.56 -16.89 8.83
C VAL A 104 0.08 -16.52 8.79
N CYS A 105 -0.26 -15.35 8.29
CA CYS A 105 -1.63 -14.89 8.06
C CYS A 105 -1.96 -15.00 6.59
N VAL A 106 -2.91 -15.87 6.26
CA VAL A 106 -3.38 -16.08 4.87
C VAL A 106 -4.51 -15.09 4.59
N GLU A 107 -4.27 -14.22 3.64
CA GLU A 107 -5.22 -13.18 3.23
C GLU A 107 -5.66 -13.41 1.78
N SER A 108 -6.95 -13.25 1.53
CA SER A 108 -7.49 -13.30 0.18
C SER A 108 -7.44 -11.93 -0.47
N ILE A 109 -6.94 -11.88 -1.69
CA ILE A 109 -6.87 -10.66 -2.49
C ILE A 109 -7.74 -10.83 -3.74
N PRO A 110 -8.74 -9.96 -3.95
CA PRO A 110 -9.48 -9.94 -5.22
C PRO A 110 -8.56 -9.65 -6.42
N ALA A 111 -8.84 -10.24 -7.57
CA ALA A 111 -8.01 -10.14 -8.78
C ALA A 111 -7.73 -8.69 -9.25
N ASN A 112 -8.62 -7.73 -8.93
CA ASN A 112 -8.50 -6.32 -9.33
C ASN A 112 -7.77 -5.42 -8.31
N THR A 113 -7.21 -6.00 -7.26
CA THR A 113 -6.65 -5.29 -6.10
C THR A 113 -5.35 -4.53 -6.42
N GLN A 114 -4.57 -4.97 -7.40
CA GLN A 114 -3.26 -4.39 -7.75
C GLN A 114 -3.28 -2.88 -8.08
N LYS A 115 -4.45 -2.32 -8.43
CA LYS A 115 -4.59 -0.88 -8.67
C LYS A 115 -4.75 -0.05 -7.39
N LEU A 116 -5.25 -0.67 -6.33
CA LEU A 116 -5.56 -0.01 -5.07
C LEU A 116 -4.51 -0.28 -3.99
N ILE A 117 -3.93 -1.48 -3.98
CA ILE A 117 -2.90 -1.88 -3.01
C ILE A 117 -1.62 -2.21 -3.75
N SER A 118 -0.51 -1.63 -3.31
CA SER A 118 0.80 -1.92 -3.86
C SER A 118 1.36 -3.20 -3.24
N ILE A 119 1.30 -4.31 -4.00
CA ILE A 119 2.03 -5.54 -3.67
C ILE A 119 3.21 -5.65 -4.64
N LYS A 120 4.39 -5.33 -4.13
CA LYS A 120 5.62 -5.33 -4.93
C LYS A 120 6.20 -6.73 -4.98
N LEU A 121 6.02 -7.42 -6.11
CA LEU A 121 6.65 -8.70 -6.33
C LEU A 121 8.16 -8.52 -6.55
N THR A 122 8.94 -9.34 -5.86
CA THR A 122 10.39 -9.46 -6.08
C THR A 122 10.71 -10.63 -7.00
N GLU A 123 9.85 -11.66 -6.99
CA GLU A 123 10.03 -12.85 -7.81
C GLU A 123 8.67 -13.48 -8.14
N GLY A 124 8.55 -14.15 -9.30
CA GLY A 124 7.38 -14.90 -9.71
C GLY A 124 6.21 -14.05 -10.16
N ARG A 125 5.00 -14.45 -9.80
CA ARG A 125 3.73 -13.82 -10.22
C ARG A 125 2.70 -13.80 -9.09
N MET A 126 1.61 -13.06 -9.30
CA MET A 126 0.44 -13.11 -8.42
C MET A 126 -0.31 -14.45 -8.54
N PRO A 127 -1.01 -14.90 -7.49
CA PRO A 127 -1.78 -16.14 -7.51
C PRO A 127 -2.95 -16.00 -8.49
N ALA A 128 -3.25 -17.10 -9.20
CA ALA A 128 -4.36 -17.17 -10.16
C ALA A 128 -5.55 -17.98 -9.60
N ASN A 129 -5.35 -18.75 -8.53
CA ASN A 129 -6.37 -19.55 -7.87
C ASN A 129 -6.08 -19.68 -6.37
N ASP A 130 -7.00 -20.28 -5.63
CA ASP A 130 -6.96 -20.45 -4.17
C ASP A 130 -5.91 -21.46 -3.67
N GLY A 131 -5.36 -22.29 -4.54
CA GLY A 131 -4.24 -23.22 -4.26
C GLY A 131 -2.87 -22.59 -4.47
N GLU A 132 -2.79 -21.35 -4.92
CA GLU A 132 -1.55 -20.61 -5.13
C GLU A 132 -1.33 -19.54 -4.06
N LEU A 133 -0.07 -19.29 -3.73
CA LEU A 133 0.31 -18.36 -2.68
C LEU A 133 1.45 -17.45 -3.11
N VAL A 134 1.33 -16.15 -2.79
CA VAL A 134 2.45 -15.22 -2.77
C VAL A 134 2.85 -15.00 -1.32
N ILE A 135 4.13 -15.15 -1.03
CA ILE A 135 4.67 -14.99 0.32
C ILE A 135 5.45 -13.68 0.45
N SER A 136 5.50 -13.15 1.65
CA SER A 136 6.33 -11.98 1.96
C SER A 136 7.78 -12.39 2.20
N SER A 137 8.74 -11.72 1.57
CA SER A 137 10.18 -11.83 1.86
C SER A 137 10.52 -11.54 3.33
N HIS A 138 9.61 -10.89 4.05
CA HIS A 138 9.73 -10.63 5.48
C HIS A 138 9.74 -11.92 6.32
N ILE A 139 9.17 -13.02 5.82
CA ILE A 139 9.29 -14.35 6.45
C ILE A 139 10.76 -14.75 6.56
N GLN A 140 11.53 -14.55 5.49
CA GLN A 140 12.97 -14.85 5.49
C GLN A 140 13.77 -13.84 6.32
N THR A 141 13.58 -12.54 6.09
CA THR A 141 14.42 -11.50 6.69
C THR A 141 14.20 -11.31 8.19
N ASN A 142 13.01 -11.64 8.69
CA ASN A 142 12.63 -11.48 10.11
C ASN A 142 12.32 -12.83 10.79
N GLY A 143 11.71 -13.76 10.08
CA GLY A 143 11.36 -15.09 10.58
C GLY A 143 12.45 -16.13 10.39
N ASN A 144 13.48 -15.85 9.60
CA ASN A 144 14.58 -16.76 9.25
C ASN A 144 14.13 -18.10 8.61
N VAL A 145 12.97 -18.09 7.96
CA VAL A 145 12.44 -19.24 7.20
C VAL A 145 12.46 -18.90 5.72
N THR A 146 13.14 -19.73 4.93
CA THR A 146 13.29 -19.50 3.48
C THR A 146 12.35 -20.38 2.71
N TYR A 147 11.62 -19.79 1.79
CA TYR A 147 10.81 -20.44 0.77
C TYR A 147 11.21 -19.95 -0.61
N ASN A 148 11.05 -20.81 -1.61
CA ASN A 148 11.36 -20.48 -3.01
C ASN A 148 10.08 -20.55 -3.87
N VAL A 149 10.07 -19.83 -4.97
CA VAL A 149 9.01 -19.98 -5.98
C VAL A 149 9.04 -21.39 -6.53
N GLY A 150 7.89 -22.05 -6.54
CA GLY A 150 7.73 -23.44 -6.95
C GLY A 150 7.57 -24.42 -5.78
N ASP A 151 7.95 -24.04 -4.56
CA ASP A 151 7.76 -24.87 -3.37
C ASP A 151 6.27 -25.10 -3.10
N THR A 152 5.98 -26.27 -2.50
CA THR A 152 4.63 -26.58 -2.00
C THR A 152 4.69 -26.63 -0.48
N ILE A 153 3.78 -25.89 0.16
CA ILE A 153 3.67 -25.83 1.62
C ILE A 153 2.30 -26.31 2.08
N THR A 154 2.27 -26.90 3.25
CA THR A 154 1.02 -27.27 3.93
C THR A 154 0.85 -26.38 5.14
N LEU A 155 -0.24 -25.66 5.20
CA LEU A 155 -0.59 -24.79 6.31
C LEU A 155 -1.85 -25.29 7.01
N ASN A 156 -1.79 -25.39 8.34
CA ASN A 156 -2.95 -25.65 9.19
C ASN A 156 -3.65 -24.32 9.48
N VAL A 157 -4.51 -23.89 8.55
CA VAL A 157 -5.14 -22.56 8.60
C VAL A 157 -6.36 -22.60 9.49
N GLY A 158 -6.42 -21.72 10.49
CA GLY A 158 -7.53 -21.64 11.44
C GLY A 158 -7.74 -20.23 11.99
N THR A 159 -8.71 -20.11 12.89
CA THR A 159 -9.03 -18.86 13.55
C THR A 159 -8.09 -18.61 14.73
N ARG A 160 -7.44 -17.44 14.75
CA ARG A 160 -6.63 -17.02 15.89
C ARG A 160 -7.50 -16.47 16.99
N THR A 161 -7.33 -16.97 18.22
CA THR A 161 -7.98 -16.48 19.42
C THR A 161 -6.98 -16.03 20.47
N VAL A 162 -7.30 -14.97 21.19
CA VAL A 162 -6.56 -14.46 22.34
C VAL A 162 -7.53 -14.45 23.55
N ASN A 163 -7.20 -15.21 24.58
CA ASN A 163 -8.10 -15.42 25.73
C ASN A 163 -9.53 -15.82 25.33
N GLY A 164 -9.67 -16.65 24.29
CA GLY A 164 -10.96 -17.14 23.80
C GLY A 164 -11.73 -16.17 22.90
N THR A 165 -11.18 -15.00 22.60
CA THR A 165 -11.79 -14.01 21.67
C THR A 165 -11.03 -14.01 20.34
N THR A 166 -11.76 -14.03 19.23
CA THR A 166 -11.17 -13.92 17.90
C THR A 166 -10.32 -12.65 17.75
N ALA A 167 -9.11 -12.81 17.27
CA ALA A 167 -8.14 -11.72 17.16
C ALA A 167 -7.62 -11.56 15.73
N SER A 168 -7.54 -10.30 15.28
CA SER A 168 -7.04 -9.92 13.97
C SER A 168 -5.53 -9.61 13.99
N GLN A 169 -4.96 -9.27 12.82
CA GLN A 169 -3.59 -8.78 12.66
C GLN A 169 -3.31 -7.45 13.40
N CYS A 170 -4.34 -6.75 13.86
CA CYS A 170 -4.19 -5.52 14.64
C CYS A 170 -3.94 -5.76 16.13
N VAL A 171 -4.13 -6.99 16.60
CA VAL A 171 -3.88 -7.40 18.00
C VAL A 171 -2.50 -8.05 18.06
N GLU A 172 -1.62 -7.50 18.88
CA GLU A 172 -0.26 -8.01 19.07
C GLU A 172 -0.25 -9.42 19.65
N TYR A 173 0.86 -10.13 19.43
CA TYR A 173 1.04 -11.46 19.99
C TYR A 173 1.16 -11.42 21.52
N THR A 174 0.42 -12.29 22.18
CA THR A 174 0.49 -12.46 23.64
C THR A 174 0.84 -13.91 23.96
N LYS A 175 2.09 -14.13 24.37
CA LYS A 175 2.63 -15.48 24.68
C LYS A 175 1.77 -16.18 25.76
N GLY A 176 1.32 -17.38 25.45
CA GLY A 176 0.54 -18.21 26.38
C GLY A 176 -0.96 -17.93 26.42
N ALA A 177 -1.42 -16.83 25.81
CA ALA A 177 -2.85 -16.46 25.78
C ALA A 177 -3.54 -16.81 24.44
N GLU A 178 -2.76 -17.29 23.45
CA GLU A 178 -3.21 -17.47 22.07
C GLU A 178 -3.36 -18.94 21.67
N LYS A 179 -4.34 -19.17 20.81
CA LYS A 179 -4.57 -20.45 20.14
C LYS A 179 -4.98 -20.24 18.70
N ILE A 180 -4.69 -21.23 17.84
CA ILE A 180 -5.32 -21.35 16.52
C ILE A 180 -6.35 -22.47 16.62
N GLU A 181 -7.61 -22.13 16.41
CA GLU A 181 -8.75 -23.02 16.53
C GLU A 181 -9.36 -23.32 15.14
N ASN A 182 -10.13 -24.41 15.04
CA ASN A 182 -10.84 -24.82 13.82
C ASN A 182 -9.91 -24.93 12.60
N THR A 183 -8.74 -25.56 12.77
CA THR A 183 -7.73 -25.64 11.71
C THR A 183 -8.14 -26.61 10.60
N LEU A 184 -7.90 -26.18 9.35
CA LEU A 184 -8.02 -26.99 8.16
C LEU A 184 -6.66 -27.07 7.47
N ASN A 185 -6.29 -28.29 7.06
CA ASN A 185 -5.10 -28.48 6.24
C ASN A 185 -5.33 -27.93 4.83
N LYS A 186 -4.53 -26.95 4.45
CA LYS A 186 -4.53 -26.40 3.09
C LYS A 186 -3.15 -26.54 2.46
N HIS A 187 -3.13 -27.00 1.21
CA HIS A 187 -1.93 -27.14 0.41
C HIS A 187 -1.83 -25.97 -0.56
N TYR A 188 -0.68 -25.31 -0.56
CA TYR A 188 -0.44 -24.17 -1.42
C TYR A 188 0.85 -24.34 -2.19
N LYS A 189 0.82 -23.94 -3.46
CA LYS A 189 2.02 -23.76 -4.28
C LYS A 189 2.46 -22.32 -4.22
N ILE A 190 3.71 -22.06 -3.86
CA ILE A 190 4.29 -20.73 -3.86
C ILE A 190 4.57 -20.32 -5.31
N VAL A 191 3.93 -19.26 -5.77
CA VAL A 191 4.04 -18.77 -7.15
C VAL A 191 4.72 -17.42 -7.26
N GLY A 192 4.94 -16.76 -6.11
CA GLY A 192 5.66 -15.48 -6.07
C GLY A 192 6.13 -15.11 -4.68
N ILE A 193 7.07 -14.20 -4.65
CA ILE A 193 7.60 -13.58 -3.44
C ILE A 193 7.40 -12.07 -3.57
N CYS A 194 6.89 -11.41 -2.54
CA CYS A 194 6.71 -9.97 -2.52
C CYS A 194 7.52 -9.32 -1.40
N GLU A 195 7.76 -8.02 -1.50
CA GLU A 195 8.24 -7.22 -0.39
C GLU A 195 7.27 -7.27 0.78
N ARG A 196 7.70 -6.85 1.97
CA ARG A 196 6.78 -6.70 3.09
C ARG A 196 5.65 -5.75 2.70
N PRO A 197 4.38 -6.18 2.75
CA PRO A 197 3.26 -5.32 2.40
C PRO A 197 3.16 -4.11 3.34
N SER A 198 2.97 -2.93 2.80
CA SER A 198 2.79 -1.69 3.59
C SER A 198 1.54 -1.73 4.48
N LEU A 199 0.54 -2.52 4.07
CA LEU A 199 -0.68 -2.74 4.85
C LEU A 199 -0.47 -3.55 6.13
N GLN A 200 0.63 -4.28 6.25
CA GLN A 200 0.93 -5.09 7.41
C GLN A 200 1.39 -4.20 8.58
N ASN A 201 0.64 -4.21 9.68
CA ASN A 201 1.05 -3.52 10.90
C ASN A 201 2.43 -3.99 11.36
N PHE A 202 3.21 -3.10 11.96
CA PHE A 202 4.54 -3.43 12.44
C PHE A 202 4.51 -4.56 13.47
N ASN A 203 3.59 -4.49 14.43
CA ASN A 203 3.42 -5.44 15.54
C ASN A 203 2.46 -6.59 15.19
N ALA A 204 2.07 -6.76 13.93
CA ALA A 204 1.21 -7.85 13.51
C ALA A 204 1.86 -9.21 13.87
N PRO A 205 1.12 -10.14 14.49
CA PRO A 205 1.66 -11.43 14.96
C PRO A 205 1.90 -12.45 13.84
N GLY A 206 1.38 -12.18 12.65
CA GLY A 206 1.54 -13.02 11.47
C GLY A 206 2.21 -12.32 10.32
N TYR A 207 2.96 -13.08 9.52
CA TYR A 207 3.45 -12.62 8.22
C TYR A 207 2.32 -12.75 7.21
N SER A 208 1.95 -11.66 6.55
CA SER A 208 0.92 -11.68 5.51
C SER A 208 1.40 -12.45 4.28
N VAL A 209 0.58 -13.37 3.83
CA VAL A 209 0.73 -14.12 2.59
C VAL A 209 -0.58 -14.05 1.82
N PHE A 210 -0.54 -14.05 0.51
CA PHE A 210 -1.69 -13.71 -0.30
C PHE A 210 -2.08 -14.84 -1.24
N THR A 211 -3.38 -15.11 -1.29
CA THR A 211 -4.00 -16.01 -2.28
C THR A 211 -5.19 -15.32 -2.94
N THR A 212 -5.70 -15.86 -4.04
CA THR A 212 -6.98 -15.47 -4.59
C THR A 212 -8.04 -16.39 -4.02
N GLY A 213 -8.72 -15.98 -2.96
CA GLY A 213 -9.91 -16.70 -2.51
C GLY A 213 -11.14 -16.27 -3.30
N ASP A 214 -12.07 -17.18 -3.45
CA ASP A 214 -13.40 -16.82 -3.91
C ASP A 214 -14.12 -16.11 -2.77
N THR A 215 -14.20 -14.77 -2.85
CA THR A 215 -14.91 -13.92 -1.88
C THR A 215 -16.42 -13.96 -2.10
N SER A 216 -16.91 -14.92 -2.86
CA SER A 216 -18.31 -15.11 -3.26
C SER A 216 -19.05 -16.15 -2.43
N ALA A 217 -18.63 -16.43 -1.19
CA ALA A 217 -19.37 -17.26 -0.26
C ALA A 217 -20.13 -16.42 0.76
#